data_06b58d59668e5ddc52554110cd263a26
#
_entry.id   06b58d59668e5ddc52554110cd263a26
#
_cell.length_a   1.000
_cell.length_b   1.000
_cell.length_c   1.000
_cell.angle_alpha   90.00
_cell.angle_beta   90.00
_cell.angle_gamma   90.00
#
_symmetry.space_group_name_H-M   'P 1'
#
loop_
_entity.id
_entity.type
_entity.pdbx_description
1 polymer ?
#
loop_
_entity_poly.entity_id
_entity_poly.type
_entity_poly.pdbx_seq_one_letter_code
_entity_poly.pdbx_strand_id
1 'polypeptide(L)'
;MNTIDTIEYSLNSSNMIVHAYIDDLTPENWMVRPTDGANHLLWQFGHLLHSTKSLAEVCFPGELPELPDGFGDKYTTETSSSDNPEIFQAVDELLSLYETQRQALLKAVAGLSEDDLVKPAPENLEQIAKTIGEVCEFQALH
;
A
#
# COMPACT_ATOMS: atom_id res chain seq x y z
N MET A 1 -15.15 -13.52 -15.78
CA MET A 1 -14.31 -12.89 -14.75
C MET A 1 -14.28 -13.83 -13.56
N ASN A 2 -13.13 -14.37 -13.25
CA ASN A 2 -12.90 -15.22 -12.08
C ASN A 2 -12.51 -14.35 -10.87
N THR A 3 -12.23 -14.96 -9.71
CA THR A 3 -11.90 -14.21 -8.49
C THR A 3 -10.58 -13.42 -8.63
N ILE A 4 -9.58 -14.01 -9.28
CA ILE A 4 -8.29 -13.35 -9.53
C ILE A 4 -8.49 -12.12 -10.42
N ASP A 5 -9.24 -12.24 -11.53
CA ASP A 5 -9.57 -11.11 -12.40
C ASP A 5 -10.27 -9.98 -11.63
N THR A 6 -11.12 -10.33 -10.64
CA THR A 6 -11.83 -9.34 -9.81
C THR A 6 -10.84 -8.60 -8.91
N ILE A 7 -9.92 -9.31 -8.25
CA ILE A 7 -8.90 -8.70 -7.39
C ILE A 7 -7.98 -7.79 -8.23
N GLU A 8 -7.52 -8.26 -9.39
CA GLU A 8 -6.71 -7.44 -10.30
C GLU A 8 -7.45 -6.18 -10.75
N TYR A 9 -8.74 -6.30 -11.07
CA TYR A 9 -9.58 -5.16 -11.44
C TYR A 9 -9.69 -4.15 -10.27
N SER A 10 -9.91 -4.63 -9.04
CA SER A 10 -9.98 -3.79 -7.83
C SER A 10 -8.66 -3.05 -7.59
N LEU A 11 -7.53 -3.75 -7.69
CA LEU A 11 -6.20 -3.16 -7.56
C LEU A 11 -5.91 -2.11 -8.63
N ASN A 12 -6.24 -2.38 -9.89
CA ASN A 12 -6.06 -1.42 -10.98
C ASN A 12 -6.98 -0.21 -10.84
N SER A 13 -8.24 -0.43 -10.42
CA SER A 13 -9.20 0.65 -10.19
C SER A 13 -8.77 1.56 -9.04
N SER A 14 -8.30 1.00 -7.93
CA SER A 14 -7.77 1.80 -6.83
C SER A 14 -6.54 2.59 -7.24
N ASN A 15 -5.64 2.01 -8.03
CA ASN A 15 -4.48 2.71 -8.58
C ASN A 15 -4.88 3.91 -9.45
N MET A 16 -5.84 3.71 -10.34
CA MET A 16 -6.38 4.79 -11.19
C MET A 16 -6.97 5.93 -10.34
N ILE A 17 -7.69 5.60 -9.27
CA ILE A 17 -8.28 6.59 -8.35
C ILE A 17 -7.16 7.35 -7.61
N VAL A 18 -6.14 6.66 -7.10
CA VAL A 18 -4.99 7.30 -6.45
C VAL A 18 -4.37 8.33 -7.39
N HIS A 19 -4.03 7.95 -8.61
CA HIS A 19 -3.45 8.88 -9.60
C HIS A 19 -4.36 10.06 -9.92
N ALA A 20 -5.67 9.83 -10.03
CA ALA A 20 -6.63 10.92 -10.27
C ALA A 20 -6.61 12.00 -9.16
N TYR A 21 -6.20 11.65 -7.94
CA TYR A 21 -6.14 12.58 -6.81
C TYR A 21 -4.76 13.18 -6.57
N ILE A 22 -3.67 12.56 -7.04
CA ILE A 22 -2.32 12.99 -6.67
C ILE A 22 -1.50 13.58 -7.83
N ASP A 23 -1.85 13.27 -9.08
CA ASP A 23 -0.98 13.60 -10.23
C ASP A 23 -0.83 15.12 -10.49
N ASP A 24 -1.76 15.94 -10.01
CA ASP A 24 -1.71 17.39 -10.15
C ASP A 24 -1.21 18.11 -8.88
N LEU A 25 -0.85 17.37 -7.83
CA LEU A 25 -0.39 17.95 -6.57
C LEU A 25 1.09 18.34 -6.65
N THR A 26 1.42 19.52 -6.10
CA THR A 26 2.82 19.93 -5.87
C THR A 26 3.35 19.29 -4.59
N PRO A 27 4.68 19.16 -4.40
CA PRO A 27 5.25 18.63 -3.16
C PRO A 27 4.75 19.34 -1.89
N GLU A 28 4.50 20.62 -1.94
CA GLU A 28 3.95 21.40 -0.82
C GLU A 28 2.53 20.97 -0.47
N ASN A 29 1.72 20.57 -1.45
CA ASN A 29 0.37 20.07 -1.23
C ASN A 29 0.37 18.76 -0.42
N TRP A 30 1.40 17.94 -0.55
CA TRP A 30 1.52 16.68 0.17
C TRP A 30 1.68 16.85 1.69
N MET A 31 2.09 18.05 2.15
CA MET A 31 2.23 18.38 3.57
C MET A 31 0.99 19.07 4.15
N VAL A 32 -0.02 19.35 3.35
CA VAL A 32 -1.25 19.99 3.83
C VAL A 32 -2.05 19.01 4.68
N ARG A 33 -2.47 19.47 5.87
CA ARG A 33 -3.43 18.75 6.71
C ARG A 33 -4.82 19.28 6.40
N PRO A 34 -5.76 18.44 5.95
CA PRO A 34 -7.10 18.89 5.54
C PRO A 34 -7.93 19.42 6.72
N THR A 35 -7.60 19.01 7.94
CA THR A 35 -8.21 19.46 9.18
C THR A 35 -7.25 19.23 10.35
N ASP A 36 -7.50 19.86 11.49
CA ASP A 36 -6.70 19.68 12.69
C ASP A 36 -6.66 18.20 13.11
N GLY A 37 -5.44 17.72 13.35
CA GLY A 37 -5.19 16.33 13.75
C GLY A 37 -5.24 15.29 12.61
N ALA A 38 -5.60 15.70 11.38
CA ALA A 38 -5.51 14.81 10.23
C ALA A 38 -4.06 14.63 9.78
N ASN A 39 -3.73 13.46 9.27
CA ASN A 39 -2.43 13.18 8.69
C ASN A 39 -2.30 13.86 7.32
N HIS A 40 -1.13 14.41 7.02
CA HIS A 40 -0.83 14.89 5.67
C HIS A 40 -0.56 13.72 4.71
N LEU A 41 -0.72 13.96 3.42
CA LEU A 41 -0.63 12.93 2.39
C LEU A 41 0.76 12.26 2.34
N LEU A 42 1.84 13.01 2.56
CA LEU A 42 3.20 12.47 2.56
C LEU A 42 3.36 11.32 3.57
N TRP A 43 2.86 11.49 4.79
CA TRP A 43 2.85 10.44 5.80
C TRP A 43 1.92 9.29 5.41
N GLN A 44 0.69 9.59 4.97
CA GLN A 44 -0.29 8.56 4.61
C GLN A 44 0.24 7.67 3.49
N PHE A 45 0.88 8.25 2.49
CA PHE A 45 1.39 7.50 1.33
C PHE A 45 2.56 6.58 1.70
N GLY A 46 3.49 7.06 2.53
CA GLY A 46 4.57 6.22 3.04
C GLY A 46 4.07 5.12 3.96
N HIS A 47 3.09 5.41 4.81
CA HIS A 47 2.42 4.41 5.65
C HIS A 47 1.73 3.33 4.77
N LEU A 48 1.04 3.73 3.71
CA LEU A 48 0.42 2.82 2.76
C LEU A 48 1.44 1.88 2.10
N LEU A 49 2.58 2.42 1.65
CA LEU A 49 3.67 1.61 1.06
C LEU A 49 4.21 0.57 2.04
N HIS A 50 4.46 0.97 3.28
CA HIS A 50 4.93 0.06 4.33
C HIS A 50 3.90 -1.04 4.63
N SER A 51 2.63 -0.68 4.76
CA SER A 51 1.54 -1.63 5.01
C SER A 51 1.35 -2.60 3.85
N THR A 52 1.39 -2.12 2.61
CA THR A 52 1.30 -2.95 1.40
C THR A 52 2.43 -3.98 1.37
N LYS A 53 3.68 -3.57 1.61
CA LYS A 53 4.82 -4.50 1.68
C LYS A 53 4.62 -5.54 2.78
N SER A 54 4.21 -5.13 3.97
CA SER A 54 4.02 -6.03 5.11
C SER A 54 2.92 -7.07 4.86
N LEU A 55 1.79 -6.65 4.29
CA LEU A 55 0.69 -7.56 3.94
C LEU A 55 1.07 -8.50 2.79
N ALA A 56 1.76 -7.97 1.78
CA ALA A 56 2.20 -8.78 0.65
C ALA A 56 3.23 -9.83 1.06
N GLU A 57 4.13 -9.52 2.00
CA GLU A 57 5.12 -10.49 2.49
C GLU A 57 4.47 -11.72 3.14
N VAL A 58 3.29 -11.55 3.70
CA VAL A 58 2.49 -12.64 4.26
C VAL A 58 1.94 -13.58 3.17
N CYS A 59 1.45 -13.00 2.07
CA CYS A 59 0.82 -13.75 0.98
C CYS A 59 1.82 -14.21 -0.07
N PHE A 60 2.85 -13.40 -0.32
CA PHE A 60 3.82 -13.53 -1.40
C PHE A 60 5.23 -13.28 -0.88
N PRO A 61 5.79 -14.14 0.00
CA PRO A 61 7.11 -13.89 0.58
C PRO A 61 8.18 -13.65 -0.49
N GLY A 62 8.85 -12.50 -0.42
CA GLY A 62 9.93 -12.12 -1.32
C GLY A 62 9.52 -11.64 -2.72
N GLU A 63 8.23 -11.57 -3.04
CA GLU A 63 7.77 -11.16 -4.38
C GLU A 63 7.78 -9.65 -4.59
N LEU A 64 7.55 -8.85 -3.54
CA LEU A 64 7.62 -7.39 -3.65
C LEU A 64 9.03 -6.88 -3.35
N PRO A 65 9.49 -5.85 -4.09
CA PRO A 65 10.78 -5.22 -3.83
C PRO A 65 10.90 -4.74 -2.39
N GLU A 66 12.12 -4.79 -1.84
CA GLU A 66 12.41 -4.24 -0.53
C GLU A 66 12.24 -2.71 -0.52
N LEU A 67 11.76 -2.19 0.59
CA LEU A 67 11.76 -0.76 0.87
C LEU A 67 13.13 -0.34 1.41
N PRO A 68 13.52 0.94 1.30
CA PRO A 68 14.77 1.43 1.88
C PRO A 68 14.90 1.08 3.38
N ASP A 69 16.11 0.87 3.85
CA ASP A 69 16.40 0.58 5.25
C ASP A 69 15.79 1.65 6.17
N GLY A 70 15.11 1.20 7.22
CA GLY A 70 14.45 2.10 8.17
C GLY A 70 13.21 2.83 7.63
N PHE A 71 12.70 2.43 6.46
CA PHE A 71 11.52 3.06 5.86
C PHE A 71 10.33 3.10 6.82
N GLY A 72 9.98 1.95 7.40
CA GLY A 72 8.82 1.84 8.29
C GLY A 72 8.90 2.75 9.51
N ASP A 73 10.10 2.99 10.05
CA ASP A 73 10.31 3.84 11.24
C ASP A 73 9.94 5.31 11.01
N LYS A 74 9.88 5.72 9.74
CA LYS A 74 9.51 7.09 9.36
C LYS A 74 8.00 7.31 9.28
N TYR A 75 7.21 6.24 9.27
CA TYR A 75 5.75 6.30 9.06
C TYR A 75 4.98 5.61 10.19
N THR A 76 5.38 5.91 11.41
CA THR A 76 4.75 5.42 12.64
C THR A 76 3.69 6.41 13.16
N THR A 77 2.93 5.97 14.16
CA THR A 77 1.97 6.86 14.84
C THR A 77 2.64 8.09 15.43
N GLU A 78 3.87 7.95 15.97
CA GLU A 78 4.64 9.05 16.57
C GLU A 78 5.03 10.09 15.52
N THR A 79 5.38 9.68 14.31
CA THR A 79 5.79 10.59 13.24
C THR A 79 4.61 11.25 12.51
N SER A 80 3.40 10.71 12.67
CA SER A 80 2.21 11.23 11.98
C SER A 80 1.89 12.68 12.30
N SER A 81 2.30 13.17 13.48
CA SER A 81 2.11 14.57 13.90
C SER A 81 3.20 15.53 13.44
N SER A 82 4.27 15.02 12.80
CA SER A 82 5.39 15.87 12.37
C SER A 82 5.04 16.65 11.10
N ASP A 83 5.37 17.94 11.10
CA ASP A 83 5.28 18.82 9.93
C ASP A 83 6.65 19.06 9.28
N ASN A 84 7.68 18.31 9.69
CA ASN A 84 9.01 18.39 9.08
C ASN A 84 9.12 17.42 7.89
N PRO A 85 9.11 17.89 6.64
CA PRO A 85 9.19 16.99 5.47
C PRO A 85 10.51 16.23 5.37
N GLU A 86 11.59 16.70 6.00
CA GLU A 86 12.93 16.09 5.90
C GLU A 86 13.01 14.70 6.58
N ILE A 87 12.10 14.37 7.49
CA ILE A 87 12.09 13.05 8.12
C ILE A 87 11.47 11.97 7.22
N PHE A 88 10.75 12.35 6.17
CA PHE A 88 10.09 11.45 5.23
C PHE A 88 10.87 11.35 3.92
N GLN A 89 10.54 10.36 3.09
CA GLN A 89 11.02 10.30 1.73
C GLN A 89 10.47 11.48 0.90
N ALA A 90 11.23 11.91 -0.10
CA ALA A 90 10.74 12.86 -1.08
C ALA A 90 9.54 12.29 -1.86
N VAL A 91 8.65 13.16 -2.33
CA VAL A 91 7.44 12.75 -3.08
C VAL A 91 7.79 11.88 -4.29
N ASP A 92 8.79 12.28 -5.08
CA ASP A 92 9.21 11.53 -6.27
C ASP A 92 9.70 10.11 -5.93
N GLU A 93 10.40 9.97 -4.81
CA GLU A 93 10.86 8.67 -4.32
C GLU A 93 9.67 7.79 -3.90
N LEU A 94 8.71 8.35 -3.16
CA LEU A 94 7.49 7.64 -2.76
C LEU A 94 6.67 7.18 -3.98
N LEU A 95 6.51 8.03 -4.98
CA LEU A 95 5.80 7.68 -6.21
C LEU A 95 6.49 6.55 -6.97
N SER A 96 7.83 6.60 -7.07
CA SER A 96 8.61 5.55 -7.72
C SER A 96 8.49 4.21 -6.98
N LEU A 97 8.57 4.22 -5.65
CA LEU A 97 8.39 3.03 -4.82
C LEU A 97 6.97 2.47 -4.96
N TYR A 98 5.97 3.34 -4.98
CA TYR A 98 4.56 2.94 -5.16
C TYR A 98 4.34 2.22 -6.48
N GLU A 99 4.80 2.78 -7.60
CA GLU A 99 4.67 2.17 -8.92
C GLU A 99 5.35 0.80 -8.95
N THR A 100 6.57 0.72 -8.44
CA THR A 100 7.34 -0.53 -8.42
C THR A 100 6.65 -1.61 -7.60
N GLN A 101 6.15 -1.26 -6.41
CA GLN A 101 5.41 -2.20 -5.57
C GLN A 101 4.06 -2.60 -6.18
N ARG A 102 3.33 -1.66 -6.77
CA ARG A 102 2.04 -1.94 -7.40
C ARG A 102 2.18 -2.92 -8.57
N GLN A 103 3.19 -2.75 -9.41
CA GLN A 103 3.49 -3.69 -10.51
C GLN A 103 3.85 -5.09 -9.99
N ALA A 104 4.68 -5.16 -8.95
CA ALA A 104 5.04 -6.43 -8.35
C ALA A 104 3.83 -7.14 -7.69
N LEU A 105 2.97 -6.38 -7.00
CA LEU A 105 1.75 -6.91 -6.38
C LEU A 105 0.78 -7.48 -7.42
N LEU A 106 0.52 -6.75 -8.49
CA LEU A 106 -0.33 -7.21 -9.60
C LEU A 106 0.21 -8.51 -10.21
N LYS A 107 1.53 -8.58 -10.44
CA LYS A 107 2.17 -9.78 -10.94
C LYS A 107 2.05 -10.96 -9.98
N ALA A 108 2.21 -10.73 -8.67
CA ALA A 108 2.07 -11.76 -7.65
C ALA A 108 0.64 -12.30 -7.58
N VAL A 109 -0.36 -11.42 -7.62
CA VAL A 109 -1.79 -11.80 -7.64
C VAL A 109 -2.12 -12.61 -8.89
N ALA A 110 -1.66 -12.19 -10.07
CA ALA A 110 -1.86 -12.91 -11.33
C ALA A 110 -1.25 -14.33 -11.33
N GLY A 111 -0.26 -14.58 -10.48
CA GLY A 111 0.36 -15.89 -10.31
C GLY A 111 -0.39 -16.86 -9.39
N LEU A 112 -1.43 -16.41 -8.68
CA LEU A 112 -2.22 -17.26 -7.80
C LEU A 112 -3.19 -18.16 -8.58
N SER A 113 -3.56 -19.27 -7.93
CA SER A 113 -4.70 -20.10 -8.33
C SER A 113 -5.92 -19.80 -7.46
N GLU A 114 -7.11 -20.20 -7.89
CA GLU A 114 -8.33 -20.10 -7.06
C GLU A 114 -8.17 -20.89 -5.74
N ASP A 115 -7.42 -22.01 -5.75
CA ASP A 115 -7.12 -22.79 -4.55
C ASP A 115 -6.20 -22.05 -3.58
N ASP A 116 -5.33 -21.17 -4.06
CA ASP A 116 -4.50 -20.33 -3.20
C ASP A 116 -5.33 -19.28 -2.49
N LEU A 117 -6.33 -18.71 -3.15
CA LEU A 117 -7.17 -17.66 -2.59
C LEU A 117 -8.02 -18.12 -1.39
N VAL A 118 -8.40 -19.39 -1.32
CA VAL A 118 -9.21 -19.94 -0.23
C VAL A 118 -8.37 -20.46 0.95
N LYS A 119 -7.04 -20.45 0.84
CA LYS A 119 -6.15 -20.78 1.96
C LYS A 119 -6.36 -19.82 3.13
N PRO A 120 -6.29 -20.31 4.39
CA PRO A 120 -6.43 -19.45 5.56
C PRO A 120 -5.37 -18.33 5.56
N ALA A 121 -5.79 -17.12 5.91
CA ALA A 121 -4.86 -16.06 6.26
C ALA A 121 -4.13 -16.40 7.56
N PRO A 122 -2.91 -15.89 7.79
CA PRO A 122 -2.22 -16.06 9.07
C PRO A 122 -3.00 -15.49 10.25
N GLU A 123 -2.83 -16.09 11.42
CA GLU A 123 -3.55 -15.72 12.65
C GLU A 123 -3.46 -14.23 12.99
N ASN A 124 -2.31 -13.61 12.75
CA ASN A 124 -2.12 -12.18 13.01
C ASN A 124 -2.95 -11.25 12.10
N LEU A 125 -3.59 -11.77 11.06
CA LEU A 125 -4.47 -11.03 10.15
C LEU A 125 -5.96 -11.36 10.34
N GLU A 126 -6.34 -12.21 11.27
CA GLU A 126 -7.74 -12.67 11.45
C GLU A 126 -8.77 -11.54 11.64
N GLN A 127 -8.33 -10.38 12.16
CA GLN A 127 -9.20 -9.20 12.31
C GLN A 127 -9.44 -8.46 10.98
N ILE A 128 -8.60 -8.70 9.99
CA ILE A 128 -8.64 -8.04 8.67
C ILE A 128 -9.25 -8.97 7.64
N ALA A 129 -8.79 -10.23 7.62
CA ALA A 129 -9.12 -11.19 6.58
C ALA A 129 -9.04 -12.63 7.11
N LYS A 130 -9.87 -13.52 6.57
CA LYS A 130 -9.88 -14.94 6.90
C LYS A 130 -9.12 -15.81 5.91
N THR A 131 -8.98 -15.34 4.68
CA THR A 131 -8.34 -16.04 3.58
C THR A 131 -7.30 -15.18 2.89
N ILE A 132 -6.40 -15.81 2.13
CA ILE A 132 -5.43 -15.11 1.30
C ILE A 132 -6.12 -14.20 0.27
N GLY A 133 -7.22 -14.65 -0.33
CA GLY A 133 -8.01 -13.83 -1.26
C GLY A 133 -8.55 -12.55 -0.62
N GLU A 134 -9.03 -12.64 0.62
CA GLU A 134 -9.49 -11.46 1.38
C GLU A 134 -8.33 -10.51 1.71
N VAL A 135 -7.12 -11.01 2.00
CA VAL A 135 -5.93 -10.17 2.18
C VAL A 135 -5.58 -9.43 0.89
N CYS A 136 -5.64 -10.11 -0.26
CA CYS A 136 -5.39 -9.50 -1.56
C CYS A 136 -6.40 -8.40 -1.88
N GLU A 137 -7.69 -8.64 -1.63
CA GLU A 137 -8.75 -7.64 -1.86
C GLU A 137 -8.62 -6.46 -0.90
N PHE A 138 -8.26 -6.71 0.36
CA PHE A 138 -8.03 -5.65 1.34
C PHE A 138 -6.95 -4.65 0.88
N GLN A 139 -5.93 -5.09 0.16
CA GLN A 139 -4.89 -4.22 -0.38
C GLN A 139 -5.40 -3.23 -1.45
N ALA A 140 -6.52 -3.53 -2.10
CA ALA A 140 -7.16 -2.60 -3.01
C ALA A 140 -7.97 -1.51 -2.27
N LEU A 141 -8.43 -1.82 -1.05
CA LEU A 141 -9.27 -0.94 -0.23
C LEU A 141 -8.46 -0.06 0.74
N HIS A 142 -7.27 -0.52 1.15
CA HIS A 142 -6.40 0.13 2.11
C HIS A 142 -5.60 1.25 1.49
#